data_e3b46d95bc7d9bc7b7f333f29294687e
#
_entry.id   e3b46d95bc7d9bc7b7f333f29294687e
#
_cell.length_a   1.000
_cell.length_b   1.000
_cell.length_c   1.000
_cell.angle_alpha   90.00
_cell.angle_beta   90.00
_cell.angle_gamma   90.00
#
_symmetry.space_group_name_H-M   'P 1'
#
loop_
_entity.id
_entity.type
_entity.pdbx_description
1 polymer ?
#
loop_
_entity_poly.entity_id
_entity_poly.type
_entity_poly.pdbx_seq_one_letter_code
_entity_poly.pdbx_strand_id
1 'polypeptide(L)'
;MVKKEVCVKVGVLSLQGAFKEHITRXXXXXXXXXXXXXXEQLKDVDGLIIPGGESTTINKLLKKYKFKESLDKFYRDRKPIFGTCAGLILLSKNIHGEGKGLGYIDIDVQRNAYGRQVDSFEEMLDISFNKNKNGGKFKSIFIRAPKILNAGKKVEVLAMLKDEIVLVRDNNVIVSAFHPELTDDLRIHRYFINMIRNYKGEN
;
A
#
# COMPACT_ATOMS: atom_id res chain seq x y z
N MET A 1 27.74 -10.75 19.66
CA MET A 1 26.29 -10.77 20.02
C MET A 1 25.47 -11.00 18.78
N VAL A 2 24.77 -12.12 18.69
CA VAL A 2 23.85 -12.40 17.58
C VAL A 2 22.66 -11.48 17.76
N LYS A 3 22.46 -10.51 16.85
CA LYS A 3 21.23 -9.69 16.85
C LYS A 3 20.05 -10.63 16.68
N LYS A 4 19.20 -10.68 17.68
CA LYS A 4 17.97 -11.47 17.63
C LYS A 4 17.09 -10.86 16.51
N GLU A 5 16.99 -11.53 15.38
CA GLU A 5 16.10 -11.09 14.30
C GLU A 5 14.68 -10.96 14.86
N VAL A 6 14.15 -9.73 14.78
CA VAL A 6 12.77 -9.49 15.21
C VAL A 6 11.83 -10.12 14.18
N CYS A 7 11.06 -11.09 14.63
CA CYS A 7 10.06 -11.72 13.77
C CYS A 7 9.01 -10.67 13.36
N VAL A 8 8.88 -10.45 12.05
CA VAL A 8 7.92 -9.50 11.47
C VAL A 8 6.72 -10.27 10.93
N LYS A 9 5.53 -9.91 11.38
CA LYS A 9 4.29 -10.53 10.94
C LYS A 9 3.47 -9.52 10.11
N VAL A 10 3.31 -9.79 8.83
CA VAL A 10 2.57 -8.92 7.90
C VAL A 10 1.15 -9.45 7.70
N GLY A 11 0.16 -8.61 7.98
CA GLY A 11 -1.22 -8.88 7.63
C GLY A 11 -1.51 -8.46 6.20
N VAL A 12 -2.27 -9.28 5.47
CA VAL A 12 -2.81 -8.90 4.16
C VAL A 12 -4.33 -8.96 4.25
N LEU A 13 -4.98 -7.82 4.01
CA LEU A 13 -6.45 -7.76 4.02
C LEU A 13 -6.99 -8.68 2.92
N SER A 14 -7.71 -9.72 3.31
CA SER A 14 -8.10 -10.82 2.41
C SER A 14 -9.61 -10.86 2.16
N LEU A 15 -10.26 -9.69 2.13
CA LEU A 15 -11.70 -9.59 1.89
C LEU A 15 -12.04 -9.66 0.40
N GLN A 16 -11.18 -9.09 -0.47
CA GLN A 16 -11.39 -9.06 -1.91
C GLN A 16 -10.10 -8.54 -2.59
N GLY A 17 -9.80 -9.00 -3.80
CA GLY A 17 -8.71 -8.48 -4.61
C GLY A 17 -7.45 -9.34 -4.61
N ALA A 18 -6.32 -8.72 -4.92
CA ALA A 18 -5.02 -9.36 -5.19
C ALA A 18 -4.24 -9.74 -3.91
N PHE A 19 -4.94 -10.23 -2.88
CA PHE A 19 -4.30 -10.57 -1.60
C PHE A 19 -3.34 -11.77 -1.72
N LYS A 20 -3.66 -12.74 -2.57
CA LYS A 20 -2.83 -13.95 -2.78
C LYS A 20 -1.45 -13.57 -3.35
N GLU A 21 -1.44 -12.65 -4.30
CA GLU A 21 -0.22 -12.16 -4.95
C GLU A 21 0.69 -11.48 -3.92
N HIS A 22 0.13 -10.62 -3.06
CA HIS A 22 0.90 -10.01 -1.97
C HIS A 22 1.44 -11.06 -0.99
N ILE A 23 0.64 -12.05 -0.64
CA ILE A 23 1.07 -13.16 0.24
C ILE A 23 2.27 -13.87 -0.40
N THR A 24 2.21 -14.15 -1.66
CA THR A 24 3.33 -14.76 -2.42
C THR A 24 4.59 -13.89 -2.34
N ARG A 25 4.44 -12.60 -2.53
CA ARG A 25 5.59 -11.68 -2.38
C ARG A 25 6.11 -11.55 -0.94
N UNK A 26 5.39 -11.49 0.07
CA UNK A 26 5.79 -11.41 1.44
C UNK A 26 6.30 -12.72 1.95
N UNK A 27 5.88 -13.88 1.23
CA UNK A 27 6.39 -15.22 1.53
C UNK A 27 7.81 -15.38 0.99
N UNK A 28 7.97 -14.71 -0.20
CA UNK A 28 9.30 -14.70 -0.79
C UNK A 28 10.27 -13.79 -0.06
N UNK A 29 9.70 -12.91 0.77
CA UNK A 29 10.52 -12.11 1.58
C UNK A 29 10.68 -12.58 2.97
N UNK A 30 10.25 -13.79 3.31
CA UNK A 30 10.38 -14.47 4.54
C UNK A 30 9.68 -13.88 5.69
N UNK A 31 8.65 -13.28 5.28
CA UNK A 31 7.77 -12.75 6.23
C UNK A 31 6.63 -13.70 6.42
N UNK A 32 6.11 -13.65 7.51
CA UNK A 32 5.00 -14.47 7.81
C UNK A 32 3.77 -13.74 7.42
N UNK A 33 3.04 -14.26 6.80
CA UNK A 33 1.84 -13.65 6.30
C UNK A 33 0.64 -14.24 6.96
N UNK A 34 -0.23 -13.36 7.30
CA UNK A 34 -1.47 -13.71 7.87
C UNK A 34 -2.58 -13.13 7.05
N UNK A 35 -3.54 -13.82 6.88
CA UNK A 35 -4.67 -13.29 6.19
C UNK A 35 -5.65 -12.72 7.18
N UNK A 36 -5.89 -11.37 7.13
CA UNK A 36 -6.72 -10.67 8.00
C UNK A 36 -8.07 -10.63 7.38
N UNK A 37 -8.96 -11.43 7.86
CA UNK A 37 -10.30 -11.60 7.39
C UNK A 37 -11.34 -11.15 8.38
N UNK A 38 -10.77 -10.90 9.82
CA UNK A 38 -11.48 -10.41 10.95
C UNK A 38 -10.74 -9.22 11.55
N UNK A 39 -11.52 -8.25 12.17
CA UNK A 39 -10.95 -7.15 12.73
C UNK A 39 -10.04 -7.45 13.82
N GLU A 40 -10.34 -8.43 14.60
CA GLU A 40 -9.50 -8.83 15.76
C GLU A 40 -8.10 -9.24 15.33
N GLN A 41 -7.95 -9.75 14.15
CA GLN A 41 -6.64 -10.22 13.63
C GLN A 41 -5.62 -9.07 13.43
N LEU A 42 -6.10 -7.85 13.31
CA LEU A 42 -5.20 -6.67 13.15
C LEU A 42 -4.27 -6.48 14.36
N LYS A 43 -4.70 -6.88 15.55
CA LYS A 43 -3.84 -6.77 16.76
C LYS A 43 -2.59 -7.68 16.68
N ASP A 44 -2.68 -8.76 15.92
CA ASP A 44 -1.67 -9.82 15.86
C ASP A 44 -0.62 -9.60 14.77
N VAL A 45 -0.71 -8.48 14.03
CA VAL A 45 0.24 -8.18 12.94
C VAL A 45 0.97 -6.86 13.18
N ASP A 46 2.16 -6.76 12.62
CA ASP A 46 3.06 -5.61 12.80
C ASP A 46 2.89 -4.55 11.70
N GLY A 47 2.39 -4.98 10.54
CA GLY A 47 2.08 -4.11 9.41
C GLY A 47 0.94 -4.70 8.59
N LEU A 48 0.27 -3.87 7.79
CA LEU A 48 -0.93 -4.27 7.03
C LEU A 48 -0.80 -3.89 5.57
N ILE A 49 -1.09 -4.84 4.66
CA ILE A 49 -1.25 -4.56 3.23
C ILE A 49 -2.75 -4.54 2.91
N ILE A 50 -3.20 -3.48 2.25
CA ILE A 50 -4.55 -3.37 1.68
C ILE A 50 -4.39 -3.50 0.15
N PRO A 51 -4.77 -4.66 -0.42
CA PRO A 51 -4.46 -4.97 -1.81
C PRO A 51 -5.32 -4.21 -2.82
N GLY A 52 -4.89 -4.26 -4.07
CA GLY A 52 -5.71 -3.87 -5.21
C GLY A 52 -6.93 -4.78 -5.36
N GLY A 53 -7.94 -4.25 -6.01
CA GLY A 53 -9.21 -4.92 -6.19
C GLY A 53 -10.27 -3.91 -6.59
N GLU A 54 -11.51 -4.14 -6.19
CA GLU A 54 -12.60 -3.20 -6.44
C GLU A 54 -12.85 -2.39 -5.14
N SER A 55 -12.47 -1.11 -5.16
CA SER A 55 -12.43 -0.27 -3.94
C SER A 55 -13.80 -0.10 -3.28
N THR A 56 -14.89 0.01 -4.07
CA THR A 56 -16.24 0.13 -3.49
C THR A 56 -16.66 -1.16 -2.81
N THR A 57 -16.32 -2.32 -3.37
CA THR A 57 -16.59 -3.63 -2.75
C THR A 57 -15.79 -3.80 -1.47
N ILE A 58 -14.49 -3.49 -1.50
CA ILE A 58 -13.65 -3.57 -0.30
C ILE A 58 -14.23 -2.64 0.79
N ASN A 59 -14.61 -1.40 0.45
CA ASN A 59 -15.18 -0.45 1.39
C ASN A 59 -16.48 -0.99 2.03
N LYS A 60 -17.38 -1.58 1.21
CA LYS A 60 -18.61 -2.21 1.70
C LYS A 60 -18.30 -3.35 2.67
N LEU A 61 -17.29 -4.18 2.36
CA LEU A 61 -16.89 -5.29 3.23
C LEU A 61 -16.26 -4.78 4.53
N LEU A 62 -15.41 -3.74 4.47
CA LEU A 62 -14.84 -3.11 5.67
C LEU A 62 -15.95 -2.60 6.60
N LYS A 63 -16.98 -1.98 6.06
CA LYS A 63 -18.13 -1.51 6.82
C LYS A 63 -18.94 -2.68 7.39
N LYS A 64 -19.25 -3.67 6.56
CA LYS A 64 -20.02 -4.87 6.95
C LYS A 64 -19.35 -5.61 8.11
N TYR A 65 -18.04 -5.76 8.06
CA TYR A 65 -17.27 -6.49 9.08
C TYR A 65 -16.67 -5.56 10.15
N LYS A 66 -17.11 -4.30 10.21
CA LYS A 66 -16.80 -3.32 11.27
C LYS A 66 -15.29 -3.07 11.45
N PHE A 67 -14.53 -3.08 10.37
CA PHE A 67 -13.08 -2.90 10.42
C PHE A 67 -12.63 -1.49 10.81
N LYS A 68 -13.50 -0.48 10.64
CA LYS A 68 -13.11 0.94 10.72
C LYS A 68 -12.37 1.29 12.02
N GLU A 69 -12.95 0.92 13.17
CA GLU A 69 -12.37 1.24 14.47
C GLU A 69 -11.00 0.59 14.68
N SER A 70 -10.86 -0.68 14.29
CA SER A 70 -9.59 -1.42 14.40
C SER A 70 -8.53 -0.86 13.45
N LEU A 71 -8.92 -0.46 12.23
CA LEU A 71 -8.03 0.20 11.28
C LEU A 71 -7.58 1.57 11.79
N ASP A 72 -8.52 2.36 12.35
CA ASP A 72 -8.19 3.67 12.93
C ASP A 72 -7.19 3.51 14.08
N LYS A 73 -7.40 2.51 14.93
CA LYS A 73 -6.44 2.21 16.00
C LYS A 73 -5.08 1.81 15.44
N PHE A 74 -5.07 0.90 14.47
CA PHE A 74 -3.85 0.42 13.81
C PHE A 74 -3.03 1.60 13.25
N TYR A 75 -3.71 2.53 12.57
CA TYR A 75 -3.10 3.74 12.00
C TYR A 75 -2.58 4.69 13.11
N ARG A 76 -3.39 4.94 14.15
CA ARG A 76 -2.98 5.82 15.27
C ARG A 76 -1.80 5.23 16.05
N ASP A 77 -1.71 3.92 16.16
CA ASP A 77 -0.58 3.21 16.78
C ASP A 77 0.70 3.29 15.91
N ARG A 78 0.65 3.97 14.77
CA ARG A 78 1.77 4.14 13.82
C ARG A 78 2.27 2.84 13.18
N LYS A 79 1.52 1.76 13.24
CA LYS A 79 1.86 0.53 12.54
C LYS A 79 1.85 0.78 11.03
N PRO A 80 2.85 0.29 10.29
CA PRO A 80 2.92 0.54 8.83
C PRO A 80 1.76 -0.06 8.05
N ILE A 81 1.28 0.71 7.07
CA ILE A 81 0.20 0.30 6.16
C ILE A 81 0.67 0.51 4.72
N PHE A 82 0.46 -0.49 3.86
CA PHE A 82 0.76 -0.41 2.43
C PHE A 82 -0.52 -0.65 1.62
N GLY A 83 -0.88 0.33 0.78
CA GLY A 83 -2.05 0.21 -0.09
C GLY A 83 -1.67 0.18 -1.57
N THR A 84 -2.18 -0.78 -2.34
CA THR A 84 -1.97 -0.82 -3.79
C THR A 84 -3.29 -0.62 -4.53
N CYS A 85 -3.29 0.23 -5.55
CA CYS A 85 -4.44 0.49 -6.43
C CYS A 85 -5.72 0.81 -5.63
N ALA A 86 -6.62 -0.16 -5.44
CA ALA A 86 -7.82 0.03 -4.60
C ALA A 86 -7.46 0.41 -3.15
N GLY A 87 -6.37 -0.16 -2.63
CA GLY A 87 -5.85 0.18 -1.30
C GLY A 87 -5.43 1.65 -1.21
N LEU A 88 -4.80 2.17 -2.26
CA LEU A 88 -4.46 3.60 -2.35
C LEU A 88 -5.72 4.46 -2.27
N ILE A 89 -6.76 4.10 -3.03
CA ILE A 89 -8.05 4.83 -3.03
C ILE A 89 -8.65 4.86 -1.62
N LEU A 90 -8.70 3.69 -0.98
CA LEU A 90 -9.29 3.56 0.37
C LEU A 90 -8.55 4.39 1.42
N LEU A 91 -7.22 4.44 1.35
CA LEU A 91 -6.38 5.13 2.33
C LEU A 91 -6.33 6.64 2.12
N SER A 92 -6.69 7.14 0.92
CA SER A 92 -6.62 8.55 0.57
C SER A 92 -7.52 9.43 1.44
N LYS A 93 -7.24 10.73 1.41
CA LYS A 93 -8.05 11.74 2.10
C LYS A 93 -9.35 12.01 1.36
N ASN A 94 -9.24 12.29 0.05
CA ASN A 94 -10.40 12.60 -0.79
C ASN A 94 -10.38 11.76 -2.07
N ILE A 95 -11.57 11.36 -2.49
CA ILE A 95 -11.80 10.63 -3.75
C ILE A 95 -12.66 11.54 -4.63
N HIS A 96 -12.09 12.01 -5.74
CA HIS A 96 -12.73 12.99 -6.63
C HIS A 96 -14.10 12.51 -7.10
N GLY A 97 -15.13 13.31 -6.85
CA GLY A 97 -16.51 12.99 -7.21
C GLY A 97 -17.22 12.00 -6.31
N GLU A 98 -16.54 11.43 -5.30
CA GLU A 98 -17.13 10.37 -4.45
C GLU A 98 -17.07 10.66 -2.94
N GLY A 99 -16.26 11.66 -2.52
CA GLY A 99 -16.16 12.04 -1.11
C GLY A 99 -14.83 11.67 -0.48
N LYS A 100 -14.85 11.09 0.73
CA LYS A 100 -13.64 10.85 1.53
C LYS A 100 -13.27 9.37 1.58
N GLY A 101 -11.96 9.10 1.55
CA GLY A 101 -11.41 7.81 1.96
C GLY A 101 -11.25 7.72 3.47
N LEU A 102 -10.37 6.82 3.93
CA LEU A 102 -10.08 6.68 5.36
C LEU A 102 -9.26 7.86 5.91
N GLY A 103 -8.56 8.60 5.04
CA GLY A 103 -7.80 9.78 5.43
C GLY A 103 -6.47 9.47 6.11
N TYR A 104 -5.89 8.30 5.85
CA TYR A 104 -4.63 7.92 6.48
C TYR A 104 -3.41 8.45 5.74
N ILE A 105 -3.60 8.93 4.50
CA ILE A 105 -2.56 9.63 3.75
C ILE A 105 -3.14 10.88 3.08
N ASP A 106 -2.39 11.99 3.12
CA ASP A 106 -2.88 13.30 2.65
C ASP A 106 -2.72 13.41 1.14
N ILE A 107 -3.54 12.65 0.40
CA ILE A 107 -3.63 12.69 -1.05
C ILE A 107 -5.08 12.78 -1.51
N ASP A 108 -5.28 13.44 -2.66
CA ASP A 108 -6.55 13.45 -3.38
C ASP A 108 -6.39 12.57 -4.61
N VAL A 109 -7.36 11.69 -4.84
CA VAL A 109 -7.26 10.69 -5.90
C VAL A 109 -8.49 10.69 -6.81
N GLN A 110 -8.30 10.20 -8.03
CA GLN A 110 -9.38 9.95 -8.98
C GLN A 110 -9.34 8.49 -9.41
N ARG A 111 -10.50 7.85 -9.36
CA ARG A 111 -10.65 6.45 -9.79
C ARG A 111 -10.71 6.37 -11.33
N ASN A 112 -10.24 5.24 -11.88
CA ASN A 112 -10.35 4.91 -13.31
C ASN A 112 -9.93 6.08 -14.21
N ALA A 113 -8.83 6.72 -13.89
CA ALA A 113 -8.46 8.03 -14.47
C ALA A 113 -7.89 7.94 -15.88
N TYR A 114 -7.55 6.74 -16.36
CA TYR A 114 -6.97 6.54 -17.70
C TYR A 114 -8.03 6.23 -18.76
N GLY A 115 -9.31 6.22 -18.37
CA GLY A 115 -10.42 6.01 -19.30
C GLY A 115 -10.63 4.54 -19.70
N ARG A 116 -11.68 4.29 -20.49
CA ARG A 116 -12.09 2.92 -20.86
C ARG A 116 -11.18 2.27 -21.91
N GLN A 117 -10.38 3.06 -22.62
CA GLN A 117 -9.55 2.53 -23.71
C GLN A 117 -8.18 1.99 -23.23
N VAL A 118 -7.74 2.37 -22.03
CA VAL A 118 -6.45 1.91 -21.48
C VAL A 118 -6.70 1.22 -20.14
N ASP A 119 -7.07 -0.06 -20.21
CA ASP A 119 -7.32 -0.86 -19.00
C ASP A 119 -6.03 -1.23 -18.29
N SER A 120 -4.96 -1.51 -19.02
CA SER A 120 -3.69 -1.92 -18.42
C SER A 120 -2.49 -1.52 -19.30
N PHE A 121 -1.37 -1.26 -18.66
CA PHE A 121 -0.08 -0.99 -19.33
C PHE A 121 1.07 -1.25 -18.36
N GLU A 122 2.27 -1.39 -18.94
CA GLU A 122 3.51 -1.59 -18.19
C GLU A 122 4.48 -0.44 -18.46
N GLU A 123 5.18 0.02 -17.43
CA GLU A 123 6.19 1.07 -17.54
C GLU A 123 7.38 0.77 -16.63
N MET A 124 8.56 1.25 -17.03
CA MET A 124 9.76 1.20 -16.20
C MET A 124 9.90 2.53 -15.46
N LEU A 125 9.73 2.51 -14.15
CA LEU A 125 9.79 3.71 -13.30
C LEU A 125 11.11 3.78 -12.55
N ASP A 126 11.63 4.98 -12.37
CA ASP A 126 12.71 5.23 -11.42
C ASP A 126 12.11 5.35 -10.01
N ILE A 127 12.56 4.51 -9.10
CA ILE A 127 12.11 4.54 -7.71
C ILE A 127 13.21 5.11 -6.83
N SER A 128 12.86 6.04 -5.95
CA SER A 128 13.80 6.63 -5.00
C SER A 128 13.31 6.40 -3.56
N PHE A 129 13.87 5.41 -2.90
CA PHE A 129 13.55 5.12 -1.49
C PHE A 129 14.36 5.98 -0.51
N ASN A 130 15.43 6.60 -0.98
CA ASN A 130 16.26 7.53 -0.20
C ASN A 130 16.62 8.70 -1.10
N LYS A 131 16.56 9.91 -0.57
CA LYS A 131 16.81 11.15 -1.32
C LYS A 131 18.14 11.16 -2.09
N ASN A 132 19.09 10.31 -1.70
CA ASN A 132 20.45 10.29 -2.27
C ASN A 132 20.78 8.99 -3.03
N LYS A 133 19.81 8.08 -3.23
CA LYS A 133 20.06 6.82 -3.93
C LYS A 133 18.97 6.56 -4.96
N ASN A 134 19.35 6.56 -6.21
CA ASN A 134 18.49 6.07 -7.28
C ASN A 134 18.30 4.55 -7.06
N GLY A 135 17.06 4.14 -6.78
CA GLY A 135 16.71 2.73 -6.59
C GLY A 135 16.71 1.92 -7.90
N GLY A 136 16.96 2.61 -9.03
CA GLY A 136 16.98 1.97 -10.34
C GLY A 136 15.58 1.75 -10.92
N LYS A 137 15.58 1.19 -12.13
CA LYS A 137 14.34 0.93 -12.87
C LYS A 137 13.53 -0.18 -12.21
N PHE A 138 12.23 0.04 -12.07
CA PHE A 138 11.24 -0.90 -11.53
C PHE A 138 10.15 -1.11 -12.57
N LYS A 139 9.88 -2.38 -12.93
CA LYS A 139 8.78 -2.72 -13.82
C LYS A 139 7.46 -2.52 -13.08
N SER A 140 6.62 -1.63 -13.57
CA SER A 140 5.36 -1.25 -12.93
C SER A 140 4.19 -1.64 -13.80
N ILE A 141 3.23 -2.36 -13.21
CA ILE A 141 2.04 -2.85 -13.91
C ILE A 141 0.84 -2.04 -13.41
N PHE A 142 0.22 -1.31 -14.33
CA PHE A 142 -0.97 -0.48 -14.07
C PHE A 142 -2.19 -1.20 -14.63
N ILE A 143 -3.22 -1.40 -13.80
CA ILE A 143 -4.49 -2.01 -14.19
C ILE A 143 -5.61 -1.12 -13.65
N ARG A 144 -6.35 -0.47 -14.54
CA ARG A 144 -7.41 0.49 -14.19
C ARG A 144 -6.99 1.41 -13.03
N ALA A 145 -5.77 1.93 -13.16
CA ALA A 145 -5.09 2.60 -12.06
C ALA A 145 -5.77 3.90 -11.65
N PRO A 146 -5.77 4.24 -10.36
CA PRO A 146 -6.16 5.57 -9.93
C PRO A 146 -5.07 6.59 -10.23
N LYS A 147 -5.45 7.86 -10.31
CA LYS A 147 -4.52 8.99 -10.36
C LYS A 147 -4.46 9.68 -9.01
N ILE A 148 -3.26 10.06 -8.58
CA ILE A 148 -3.05 10.98 -7.47
C ILE A 148 -3.10 12.39 -8.08
N LEU A 149 -4.14 13.15 -7.73
CA LEU A 149 -4.34 14.50 -8.24
C LEU A 149 -3.51 15.53 -7.47
N ASN A 150 -3.43 15.35 -6.14
CA ASN A 150 -2.68 16.23 -5.23
C ASN A 150 -2.05 15.39 -4.13
N ALA A 151 -0.90 15.85 -3.64
CA ALA A 151 -0.24 15.29 -2.46
C ALA A 151 0.10 16.43 -1.49
N GLY A 152 -0.18 16.22 -0.21
CA GLY A 152 0.11 17.20 0.84
C GLY A 152 1.62 17.43 1.00
N LYS A 153 1.98 18.55 1.62
CA LYS A 153 3.40 19.00 1.75
C LYS A 153 4.31 17.99 2.48
N LYS A 154 3.75 17.13 3.33
CA LYS A 154 4.51 16.12 4.08
C LYS A 154 4.61 14.79 3.35
N VAL A 155 3.87 14.63 2.26
CA VAL A 155 3.88 13.39 1.47
C VAL A 155 5.16 13.33 0.65
N GLU A 156 5.92 12.25 0.84
CA GLU A 156 7.16 11.99 0.11
C GLU A 156 6.84 11.24 -1.18
N VAL A 157 7.23 11.82 -2.32
CA VAL A 157 7.06 11.18 -3.64
C VAL A 157 8.25 10.24 -3.88
N LEU A 158 7.96 8.96 -4.07
CA LEU A 158 8.97 7.90 -4.27
C LEU A 158 9.09 7.47 -5.73
N ALA A 159 8.07 7.69 -6.56
CA ALA A 159 8.14 7.44 -8.01
C ALA A 159 7.10 8.28 -8.75
N MET A 160 7.46 8.63 -9.98
CA MET A 160 6.57 9.34 -10.91
C MET A 160 6.54 8.61 -12.26
N LEU A 161 5.38 8.64 -12.90
CA LEU A 161 5.21 8.25 -14.29
C LEU A 161 5.04 9.54 -15.10
N LYS A 162 6.12 9.95 -15.80
CA LYS A 162 6.18 11.29 -16.41
C LYS A 162 5.90 12.35 -15.33
N ASP A 163 4.83 13.11 -15.46
CA ASP A 163 4.45 14.17 -14.52
C ASP A 163 3.41 13.68 -13.47
N GLU A 164 3.07 12.40 -13.47
CA GLU A 164 2.07 11.85 -12.56
C GLU A 164 2.72 11.15 -11.36
N ILE A 165 2.26 11.48 -10.17
CA ILE A 165 2.71 10.84 -8.93
C ILE A 165 2.08 9.44 -8.86
N VAL A 166 2.92 8.39 -8.67
CA VAL A 166 2.42 7.00 -8.69
C VAL A 166 2.84 6.17 -7.47
N LEU A 167 3.81 6.63 -6.68
CA LEU A 167 4.22 5.96 -5.44
C LEU A 167 4.57 7.03 -4.41
N VAL A 168 3.90 7.00 -3.27
CA VAL A 168 4.11 8.02 -2.21
C VAL A 168 4.11 7.39 -0.83
N ARG A 169 4.74 8.10 0.09
CA ARG A 169 4.75 7.74 1.51
C ARG A 169 4.44 8.96 2.37
N ASP A 170 3.68 8.75 3.44
CA ASP A 170 3.50 9.73 4.52
C ASP A 170 3.58 8.99 5.85
N ASN A 171 4.65 9.26 6.61
CA ASN A 171 4.90 8.60 7.90
C ASN A 171 4.88 7.06 7.78
N ASN A 172 3.86 6.42 8.36
CA ASN A 172 3.69 4.97 8.40
C ASN A 172 2.83 4.41 7.25
N VAL A 173 2.44 5.25 6.28
CA VAL A 173 1.59 4.79 5.16
C VAL A 173 2.34 4.96 3.85
N ILE A 174 2.40 3.87 3.05
CA ILE A 174 2.93 3.90 1.68
C ILE A 174 1.81 3.43 0.74
N VAL A 175 1.65 4.09 -0.41
CA VAL A 175 0.64 3.69 -1.40
C VAL A 175 1.20 3.74 -2.82
N SER A 176 0.77 2.80 -3.66
CA SER A 176 1.12 2.77 -5.08
C SER A 176 -0.12 2.72 -5.96
N ALA A 177 -0.08 3.46 -7.08
CA ALA A 177 -1.13 3.42 -8.10
C ALA A 177 -1.04 2.16 -8.97
N PHE A 178 0.12 1.51 -9.01
CA PHE A 178 0.40 0.30 -9.77
C PHE A 178 0.44 -0.93 -8.85
N HIS A 179 0.66 -2.10 -9.44
CA HIS A 179 0.59 -3.40 -8.78
C HIS A 179 1.99 -4.03 -8.65
N PRO A 180 2.78 -3.70 -7.59
CA PRO A 180 4.10 -4.33 -7.40
C PRO A 180 3.99 -5.83 -7.10
N GLU A 181 2.84 -6.28 -6.61
CA GLU A 181 2.59 -7.70 -6.32
C GLU A 181 2.53 -8.58 -7.58
N LEU A 182 2.38 -7.97 -8.76
CA LEU A 182 2.30 -8.69 -10.03
C LEU A 182 3.67 -8.84 -10.72
N THR A 183 4.75 -8.36 -10.10
CA THR A 183 6.13 -8.53 -10.61
C THR A 183 6.95 -9.38 -9.64
N ASP A 184 8.08 -9.88 -10.10
CA ASP A 184 9.03 -10.61 -9.25
C ASP A 184 9.99 -9.69 -8.51
N ASP A 185 9.91 -8.37 -8.74
CA ASP A 185 10.76 -7.39 -8.09
C ASP A 185 10.22 -7.08 -6.69
N LEU A 186 10.94 -7.52 -5.68
CA LEU A 186 10.52 -7.45 -4.29
C LEU A 186 10.90 -6.13 -3.59
N ARG A 187 11.52 -5.17 -4.31
CA ARG A 187 12.08 -3.97 -3.66
C ARG A 187 11.05 -3.15 -2.88
N ILE A 188 9.83 -2.99 -3.42
CA ILE A 188 8.77 -2.22 -2.72
C ILE A 188 8.29 -2.99 -1.48
N HIS A 189 8.10 -4.31 -1.60
CA HIS A 189 7.72 -5.14 -0.45
C HIS A 189 8.81 -5.14 0.63
N ARG A 190 10.09 -5.22 0.24
CA ARG A 190 11.22 -5.11 1.19
C ARG A 190 11.26 -3.75 1.87
N TYR A 191 10.99 -2.67 1.11
CA TYR A 191 10.90 -1.33 1.68
C TYR A 191 9.81 -1.28 2.76
N PHE A 192 8.64 -1.83 2.48
CA PHE A 192 7.54 -1.91 3.45
C PHE A 192 7.93 -2.74 4.68
N ILE A 193 8.58 -3.89 4.48
CA ILE A 193 9.07 -4.74 5.60
C ILE A 193 10.06 -3.92 6.46
N ASN A 194 10.94 -3.16 5.83
CA ASN A 194 11.88 -2.30 6.57
C ASN A 194 11.16 -1.19 7.35
N MET A 195 10.06 -0.65 6.83
CA MET A 195 9.22 0.28 7.61
C MET A 195 8.72 -0.41 8.89
N ILE A 196 8.31 -1.69 8.80
CA ILE A 196 7.84 -2.45 9.97
C ILE A 196 8.98 -2.70 10.96
N ARG A 197 10.17 -3.09 10.47
CA ARG A 197 11.36 -3.29 11.32
C ARG A 197 11.71 -2.01 12.07
N ASN A 198 11.73 -0.88 11.36
CA ASN A 198 12.01 0.42 11.97
C ASN A 198 10.96 0.79 13.03
N TYR A 199 9.71 0.51 12.77
CA TYR A 199 8.62 0.72 13.72
C TYR A 199 8.84 -0.13 14.99
N LYS A 200 9.34 -1.37 14.86
CA LYS A 200 9.64 -2.28 15.99
C LYS A 200 10.96 -1.94 16.69
N GLY A 201 11.68 -0.93 16.23
CA GLY A 201 12.93 -0.46 16.86
C GLY A 201 14.19 -1.18 16.38
N GLU A 202 14.17 -1.85 15.24
CA GLU A 202 15.35 -2.38 14.57
C GLU A 202 16.02 -1.27 13.74
N ASN A 203 17.08 -0.66 14.27
CA ASN A 203 17.95 0.24 13.53
C ASN A 203 19.27 -0.45 13.21
#